data_db0954f7bc7ee6f79e4fdbb5762b793d
#
_entry.id   db0954f7bc7ee6f79e4fdbb5762b793d
#
_cell.length_a   1.000
_cell.length_b   1.000
_cell.length_c   1.000
_cell.angle_alpha   90.00
_cell.angle_beta   90.00
_cell.angle_gamma   90.00
#
_symmetry.space_group_name_H-M   'P 1'
#
loop_
_entity.id
_entity.type
_entity.pdbx_description
1 polymer ?
#
loop_
_entity_poly.entity_id
_entity_poly.type
_entity_poly.pdbx_seq_one_letter_code
_entity_poly.pdbx_strand_id
1 'polypeptide(L)'
;MYKSFFIKTYGCQMNSYDSEKVNDLLLFNGFKKADDLEKTDVAILNTCHIREKASEKLYSDLGRLSVFKKNKEKLGKKFSIVVMGCVAQAEGEEIISRNNSVDYVVGPQNIQAIPKLLKNKTFEKIHIN
;
A
#
# COMPACT_ATOMS: atom_id res chain seq x y z
N MET A 1 9.79 2.06 13.73
CA MET A 1 8.65 1.13 13.82
C MET A 1 7.38 1.79 13.32
N TYR A 2 6.64 1.13 12.44
CA TYR A 2 5.40 1.67 11.93
C TYR A 2 4.30 1.49 12.98
N LYS A 3 3.55 2.55 13.26
CA LYS A 3 2.51 2.52 14.29
C LYS A 3 1.11 2.65 13.74
N SER A 4 0.95 3.34 12.61
CA SER A 4 -0.37 3.60 12.05
C SER A 4 -0.43 3.30 10.57
N PHE A 5 -1.63 3.07 10.07
CA PHE A 5 -1.85 2.78 8.67
C PHE A 5 -3.13 3.44 8.17
N PHE A 6 -3.18 3.67 6.88
CA PHE A 6 -4.39 4.13 6.20
C PHE A 6 -4.57 3.35 4.92
N ILE A 7 -5.78 2.86 4.67
CA ILE A 7 -6.08 2.09 3.47
C ILE A 7 -7.00 2.90 2.57
N LYS A 8 -6.55 3.16 1.34
CA LYS A 8 -7.38 3.77 0.33
C LYS A 8 -7.83 2.67 -0.63
N THR A 9 -9.13 2.54 -0.82
CA THR A 9 -9.70 1.50 -1.67
C THR A 9 -10.20 2.10 -2.98
N TYR A 10 -9.79 1.50 -4.09
CA TYR A 10 -10.22 1.90 -5.41
C TYR A 10 -11.15 0.83 -5.99
N GLY A 11 -12.29 1.23 -6.52
CA GLY A 11 -13.09 0.34 -7.34
C GLY A 11 -14.21 -0.39 -6.64
N CYS A 12 -14.26 -1.70 -6.74
CA CYS A 12 -15.47 -2.49 -6.51
C CYS A 12 -15.59 -3.09 -5.10
N GLN A 13 -16.72 -3.78 -4.86
CA GLN A 13 -17.01 -4.39 -3.57
C GLN A 13 -16.01 -5.44 -3.12
N MET A 14 -15.41 -6.17 -4.06
CA MET A 14 -14.42 -7.18 -3.71
C MET A 14 -13.18 -6.54 -3.08
N ASN A 15 -12.83 -5.36 -3.56
CA ASN A 15 -11.70 -4.62 -2.98
C ASN A 15 -11.99 -4.18 -1.55
N SER A 16 -13.25 -3.81 -1.28
CA SER A 16 -13.65 -3.42 0.07
C SER A 16 -13.48 -4.58 1.04
N TYR A 17 -13.80 -5.79 0.59
CA TYR A 17 -13.65 -6.99 1.42
C TYR A 17 -12.18 -7.22 1.78
N ASP A 18 -11.29 -7.11 0.80
CA ASP A 18 -9.86 -7.28 1.04
C ASP A 18 -9.32 -6.17 1.95
N SER A 19 -9.83 -4.94 1.79
CA SER A 19 -9.44 -3.83 2.68
C SER A 19 -9.83 -4.13 4.12
N GLU A 20 -11.01 -4.71 4.34
CA GLU A 20 -11.45 -5.08 5.69
C GLU A 20 -10.54 -6.14 6.28
N LYS A 21 -10.14 -7.14 5.48
CA LYS A 21 -9.24 -8.19 5.94
C LYS A 21 -7.89 -7.61 6.36
N VAL A 22 -7.34 -6.74 5.55
CA VAL A 22 -6.04 -6.14 5.85
C VAL A 22 -6.15 -5.24 7.08
N ASN A 23 -7.25 -4.49 7.18
CA ASN A 23 -7.52 -3.67 8.35
C ASN A 23 -7.48 -4.52 9.63
N ASP A 24 -8.20 -5.63 9.63
CA ASP A 24 -8.26 -6.52 10.79
C ASP A 24 -6.90 -7.13 11.11
N LEU A 25 -6.17 -7.56 10.06
CA LEU A 25 -4.84 -8.13 10.24
C LEU A 25 -3.87 -7.13 10.88
N LEU A 26 -3.91 -5.89 10.43
CA LEU A 26 -3.01 -4.87 10.97
C LEU A 26 -3.39 -4.49 12.39
N LEU A 27 -4.67 -4.34 12.68
CA LEU A 27 -5.13 -4.07 14.04
C LEU A 27 -4.72 -5.19 14.98
N PHE A 28 -4.88 -6.43 14.55
CA PHE A 28 -4.47 -7.59 15.34
C PHE A 28 -2.97 -7.57 15.63
N ASN A 29 -2.18 -7.05 14.72
CA ASN A 29 -0.73 -6.98 14.85
C ASN A 29 -0.22 -5.71 15.53
N GLY A 30 -1.11 -4.95 16.14
CA GLY A 30 -0.71 -3.80 16.95
C GLY A 30 -0.63 -2.46 16.22
N PHE A 31 -1.02 -2.43 14.96
CA PHE A 31 -1.07 -1.17 14.23
C PHE A 31 -2.35 -0.40 14.59
N LYS A 32 -2.31 0.90 14.44
CA LYS A 32 -3.49 1.75 14.65
C LYS A 32 -3.98 2.33 13.34
N LYS A 33 -5.29 2.45 13.20
CA LYS A 33 -5.88 3.02 12.00
C LYS A 33 -5.79 4.55 12.04
N ALA A 34 -5.22 5.14 10.99
CA ALA A 34 -5.16 6.60 10.85
C ALA A 34 -6.35 7.10 10.05
N ASP A 35 -6.68 8.38 10.21
CA ASP A 35 -7.84 8.98 9.55
C ASP A 35 -7.54 9.53 8.16
N ASP A 36 -6.28 9.80 7.86
CA ASP A 36 -5.91 10.25 6.53
C ASP A 36 -4.45 9.88 6.20
N LEU A 37 -4.12 10.03 4.92
CA LEU A 37 -2.79 9.66 4.42
C LEU A 37 -1.67 10.50 5.01
N GLU A 38 -1.97 11.72 5.42
CA GLU A 38 -0.94 12.61 5.94
C GLU A 38 -0.54 12.31 7.36
N LYS A 39 -1.37 11.57 8.09
CA LYS A 39 -1.12 11.26 9.50
C LYS A 39 -0.74 9.81 9.74
N THR A 40 -0.37 9.10 8.69
CA THR A 40 -0.09 7.68 8.79
C THR A 40 1.39 7.38 8.60
N ASP A 41 1.83 6.25 9.11
CA ASP A 41 3.17 5.72 8.85
C ASP A 41 3.17 4.78 7.65
N VAL A 42 2.02 4.20 7.32
CA VAL A 42 1.88 3.26 6.22
C VAL A 42 0.67 3.62 5.37
N ALA A 43 0.90 3.87 4.10
CA ALA A 43 -0.18 4.10 3.14
C ALA A 43 -0.39 2.82 2.33
N ILE A 44 -1.60 2.28 2.37
CA ILE A 44 -1.94 1.07 1.63
C ILE A 44 -2.97 1.41 0.57
N LEU A 45 -2.64 1.13 -0.68
CA LEU A 45 -3.52 1.41 -1.81
C LEU A 45 -4.06 0.09 -2.35
N ASN A 46 -5.35 -0.14 -2.15
CA ASN A 46 -6.01 -1.37 -2.59
C ASN A 46 -6.67 -1.12 -3.94
N THR A 47 -6.13 -1.74 -4.97
CA THR A 47 -6.42 -1.43 -6.37
C THR A 47 -7.33 -2.46 -7.04
N CYS A 48 -7.99 -2.00 -8.10
CA CYS A 48 -8.82 -2.86 -8.94
C CYS A 48 -8.42 -2.65 -10.41
N HIS A 49 -8.27 -3.74 -11.15
CA HIS A 49 -7.80 -3.71 -12.54
C HIS A 49 -8.92 -3.72 -13.57
N ILE A 50 -10.12 -3.31 -13.17
CA ILE A 50 -11.27 -3.41 -14.07
C ILE A 50 -11.31 -2.29 -15.11
N ARG A 51 -10.70 -1.12 -14.82
CA ARG A 51 -10.75 0.03 -15.72
C ARG A 51 -9.44 0.83 -15.69
N GLU A 52 -9.09 1.42 -16.85
CA GLU A 52 -7.92 2.27 -16.98
C GLU A 52 -7.93 3.46 -16.02
N LYS A 53 -9.12 4.01 -15.75
CA LYS A 53 -9.25 5.16 -14.86
C LYS A 53 -8.74 4.89 -13.45
N ALA A 54 -8.89 3.65 -12.98
CA ALA A 54 -8.39 3.29 -11.66
C ALA A 54 -6.87 3.35 -11.64
N SER A 55 -6.22 2.87 -12.72
CA SER A 55 -4.77 2.89 -12.83
C SER A 55 -4.22 4.31 -12.87
N GLU A 56 -4.87 5.20 -13.61
CA GLU A 56 -4.45 6.60 -13.69
C GLU A 56 -4.53 7.27 -12.32
N LYS A 57 -5.62 7.02 -11.62
CA LYS A 57 -5.81 7.60 -10.29
C LYS A 57 -4.77 7.05 -9.31
N LEU A 58 -4.46 5.77 -9.43
CA LEU A 58 -3.43 5.15 -8.61
C LEU A 58 -2.08 5.84 -8.81
N TYR A 59 -1.66 6.01 -10.05
CA TYR A 59 -0.37 6.65 -10.33
C TYR A 59 -0.33 8.10 -9.89
N SER A 60 -1.44 8.81 -10.00
CA SER A 60 -1.54 10.17 -9.51
C SER A 60 -1.35 10.22 -7.99
N ASP A 61 -2.01 9.32 -7.28
CA ASP A 61 -1.88 9.25 -5.82
C ASP A 61 -0.47 8.83 -5.41
N LEU A 62 0.14 7.90 -6.15
CA LEU A 62 1.51 7.48 -5.88
C LEU A 62 2.50 8.64 -6.05
N GLY A 63 2.27 9.50 -7.03
CA GLY A 63 3.10 10.68 -7.22
C GLY A 63 3.05 11.60 -6.02
N ARG A 64 1.86 11.86 -5.49
CA ARG A 64 1.70 12.68 -4.29
C ARG A 64 2.34 12.03 -3.07
N LEU A 65 2.14 10.73 -2.90
CA LEU A 65 2.69 10.00 -1.77
C LEU A 65 4.21 9.94 -1.83
N SER A 66 4.78 9.91 -3.03
CA SER A 66 6.23 9.93 -3.21
C SER A 66 6.84 11.22 -2.64
N VAL A 67 6.22 12.35 -2.94
CA VAL A 67 6.66 13.63 -2.40
C VAL A 67 6.51 13.64 -0.89
N PHE A 68 5.39 13.15 -0.41
CA PHE A 68 5.10 13.09 1.00
C PHE A 68 6.11 12.22 1.76
N LYS A 69 6.46 11.09 1.19
CA LYS A 69 7.47 10.19 1.76
C LYS A 69 8.82 10.88 1.88
N LYS A 70 9.25 11.58 0.83
CA LYS A 70 10.52 12.31 0.86
C LYS A 70 10.55 13.36 1.95
N ASN A 71 9.44 14.08 2.11
CA ASN A 71 9.36 15.10 3.15
C ASN A 71 9.43 14.50 4.55
N LYS A 72 8.77 13.36 4.77
CA LYS A 72 8.81 12.67 6.05
C LYS A 72 10.20 12.14 6.35
N GLU A 73 10.88 11.60 5.35
CA GLU A 73 12.23 11.07 5.51
C GLU A 73 13.22 12.18 5.89
N LYS A 74 13.03 13.37 5.35
CA LYS A 74 13.85 14.52 5.73
C LYS A 74 13.69 14.89 7.20
N LEU A 75 12.53 14.57 7.78
CA LEU A 75 12.25 14.82 9.19
C LEU A 75 12.64 13.63 10.07
N GLY A 76 13.28 12.64 9.50
CA GLY A 76 13.68 11.45 10.25
C GLY A 76 12.54 10.48 10.54
N LYS A 77 11.41 10.64 9.86
CA LYS A 77 10.25 9.76 10.06
C LYS A 77 10.18 8.70 8.98
N LYS A 78 9.67 7.53 9.35
CA LYS A 78 9.48 6.43 8.40
C LYS A 78 8.12 6.50 7.77
N PHE A 79 8.04 6.17 6.48
CA PHE A 79 6.79 6.12 5.75
C PHE A 79 6.89 5.02 4.70
N SER A 80 5.92 4.11 4.69
CA SER A 80 5.87 3.02 3.72
C SER A 80 4.67 3.13 2.83
N ILE A 81 4.86 2.77 1.57
CA ILE A 81 3.78 2.73 0.57
C ILE A 81 3.63 1.29 0.11
N VAL A 82 2.42 0.75 0.27
CA VAL A 82 2.07 -0.61 -0.14
C VAL A 82 0.95 -0.53 -1.17
N VAL A 83 1.16 -1.18 -2.31
CA VAL A 83 0.11 -1.31 -3.34
C VAL A 83 -0.34 -2.75 -3.33
N MET A 84 -1.65 -2.98 -3.17
CA MET A 84 -2.20 -4.32 -3.15
C MET A 84 -3.37 -4.44 -4.12
N GLY A 85 -3.82 -5.66 -4.38
CA GLY A 85 -4.99 -5.91 -5.18
C GLY A 85 -4.70 -6.36 -6.60
N CYS A 86 -5.71 -6.26 -7.47
CA CYS A 86 -5.61 -6.80 -8.83
C CYS A 86 -4.61 -6.08 -9.71
N VAL A 87 -4.49 -4.77 -9.58
CA VAL A 87 -3.49 -4.02 -10.35
C VAL A 87 -2.09 -4.42 -9.91
N ALA A 88 -1.91 -4.63 -8.60
CA ALA A 88 -0.62 -5.10 -8.09
C ALA A 88 -0.24 -6.45 -8.71
N GLN A 89 -1.21 -7.36 -8.81
CA GLN A 89 -0.99 -8.67 -9.40
C GLN A 89 -0.62 -8.57 -10.89
N ALA A 90 -1.29 -7.69 -11.61
CA ALA A 90 -1.12 -7.58 -13.07
C ALA A 90 0.07 -6.72 -13.48
N GLU A 91 0.37 -5.66 -12.73
CA GLU A 91 1.34 -4.66 -13.14
C GLU A 91 2.39 -4.33 -12.09
N GLY A 92 2.71 -5.30 -11.21
CA GLY A 92 3.63 -5.05 -10.10
C GLY A 92 4.96 -4.46 -10.50
N GLU A 93 5.59 -5.02 -11.52
CA GLU A 93 6.90 -4.53 -11.96
C GLU A 93 6.82 -3.12 -12.55
N GLU A 94 5.76 -2.84 -13.28
CA GLU A 94 5.59 -1.52 -13.87
C GLU A 94 5.35 -0.46 -12.79
N ILE A 95 4.60 -0.82 -11.75
CA ILE A 95 4.36 0.10 -10.64
C ILE A 95 5.68 0.50 -9.98
N ILE A 96 6.53 -0.46 -9.69
CA ILE A 96 7.83 -0.20 -9.08
C ILE A 96 8.73 0.61 -10.04
N SER A 97 8.69 0.27 -11.31
CA SER A 97 9.50 0.96 -12.33
C SER A 97 9.11 2.43 -12.46
N ARG A 98 7.81 2.73 -12.42
CA ARG A 98 7.33 4.10 -12.53
C ARG A 98 7.51 4.91 -11.26
N ASN A 99 7.47 4.24 -10.10
CA ASN A 99 7.56 4.95 -8.84
C ASN A 99 8.29 4.08 -7.82
N ASN A 100 9.59 4.32 -7.70
CA ASN A 100 10.43 3.53 -6.79
C ASN A 100 10.21 3.87 -5.32
N SER A 101 9.34 4.82 -5.01
CA SER A 101 8.96 5.10 -3.63
C SER A 101 8.03 4.04 -3.06
N VAL A 102 7.42 3.22 -3.91
CA VAL A 102 6.59 2.11 -3.46
C VAL A 102 7.48 1.08 -2.79
N ASP A 103 7.15 0.70 -1.58
CA ASP A 103 7.93 -0.26 -0.81
C ASP A 103 7.56 -1.70 -1.11
N TYR A 104 6.26 -1.98 -1.24
CA TYR A 104 5.79 -3.34 -1.50
C TYR A 104 4.61 -3.34 -2.46
N VAL A 105 4.59 -4.34 -3.33
CA VAL A 105 3.47 -4.62 -4.22
C VAL A 105 2.99 -6.03 -3.88
N VAL A 106 1.74 -6.14 -3.45
CA VAL A 106 1.22 -7.38 -2.89
C VAL A 106 -0.05 -7.81 -3.64
N GLY A 107 -0.03 -9.01 -4.21
CA GLY A 107 -1.20 -9.56 -4.90
C GLY A 107 -2.30 -9.96 -3.92
N PRO A 108 -3.53 -10.18 -4.42
CA PRO A 108 -4.67 -10.51 -3.55
C PRO A 108 -4.46 -11.76 -2.70
N GLN A 109 -3.69 -12.71 -3.19
CA GLN A 109 -3.46 -13.96 -2.46
C GLN A 109 -2.40 -13.82 -1.39
N ASN A 110 -1.67 -12.70 -1.36
CA ASN A 110 -0.56 -12.50 -0.45
C ASN A 110 -0.82 -11.42 0.61
N ILE A 111 -2.06 -10.95 0.73
CA ILE A 111 -2.37 -9.87 1.66
C ILE A 111 -2.08 -10.23 3.11
N GLN A 112 -2.10 -11.51 3.44
CA GLN A 112 -1.80 -11.97 4.80
C GLN A 112 -0.36 -11.71 5.20
N ALA A 113 0.51 -11.51 4.22
CA ALA A 113 1.93 -11.23 4.49
C ALA A 113 2.20 -9.78 4.84
N ILE A 114 1.25 -8.89 4.62
CA ILE A 114 1.48 -7.45 4.81
C ILE A 114 2.00 -7.08 6.19
N PRO A 115 1.39 -7.56 7.30
CA PRO A 115 1.93 -7.20 8.63
C PRO A 115 3.38 -7.64 8.80
N LYS A 116 3.73 -8.81 8.30
CA LYS A 116 5.08 -9.33 8.42
C LYS A 116 6.07 -8.50 7.59
N LEU A 117 5.67 -8.11 6.38
CA LEU A 117 6.50 -7.27 5.53
C LEU A 117 6.79 -5.92 6.19
N LEU A 118 5.81 -5.36 6.86
CA LEU A 118 5.98 -4.09 7.53
C LEU A 118 6.84 -4.19 8.78
N LYS A 119 6.81 -5.32 9.45
CA LYS A 119 7.62 -5.54 10.66
C LYS A 119 9.06 -5.94 10.32
N ASN A 120 9.21 -6.79 9.31
CA ASN A 120 10.52 -7.32 8.92
C ASN A 120 10.86 -6.87 7.51
N LYS A 121 11.50 -5.73 7.40
CA LYS A 121 11.88 -5.20 6.09
C LYS A 121 12.59 -6.25 5.24
N THR A 122 12.08 -6.48 4.04
CA THR A 122 12.73 -7.36 3.08
C THR A 122 13.15 -6.54 1.86
N PHE A 123 14.12 -7.07 1.10
CA PHE A 123 14.54 -6.40 -0.12
C PHE A 123 13.61 -6.69 -1.29
N GLU A 124 12.84 -7.76 -1.22
CA GLU A 124 11.88 -8.06 -2.25
C GLU A 124 10.67 -7.17 -2.13
N LYS A 125 10.39 -6.43 -3.19
CA LYS A 125 9.25 -5.51 -3.20
C LYS A 125 7.98 -6.14 -3.76
N ILE A 126 8.11 -7.13 -4.63
CA ILE A 126 6.96 -7.73 -5.32
C ILE A 126 6.60 -9.08 -4.71
N HIS A 127 5.37 -9.19 -4.23
CA HIS A 127 4.85 -10.39 -3.59
C HIS A 127 3.51 -10.76 -4.23
N ILE A 128 3.56 -11.31 -5.43
CA ILE A 128 2.35 -11.60 -6.23
C ILE A 128 2.17 -13.06 -6.52
N ASN A 129 2.79 -13.94 -5.79
CA ASN A 129 2.54 -15.26 -5.91
C ASN A 129 3.15 -16.25 -5.95
#